data_e4a6663af39df0cee8cc8bb65140f2e4
#
_entry.id   e4a6663af39df0cee8cc8bb65140f2e4
#
_cell.length_a   1.000
_cell.length_b   1.000
_cell.length_c   1.000
_cell.angle_alpha   90.00
_cell.angle_beta   90.00
_cell.angle_gamma   90.00
#
_symmetry.space_group_name_H-M   'P 1'
#
loop_
_entity.id
_entity.type
_entity.pdbx_description
1 polymer ?
#
loop_
_entity_poly.entity_id
_entity_poly.type
_entity_poly.pdbx_seq_one_letter_code
_entity_poly.pdbx_strand_id
1 'polypeptide(L)'
;MRAPHLDQVLAYARTTAADEGICELTRLGCQRFLRDLEDPRFVLDPALPEFCIGIMTKLFAFMQGERLDGTPLRGKLFELMPWHVYCTYAVCGFQWADTRLRRFTEADIFAPRKTVKTCFSEALLFAMCLWYKRSGAKEKTVAGSMKQGMEGFEFLKYNLVRLGLAAPDNPAGVPLRMLD
;
A
#
# COMPACT_ATOMS: atom_id res chain seq x y z
N MET A 1 -11.69 -14.69 -9.65
CA MET A 1 -10.96 -14.52 -8.36
C MET A 1 -11.91 -13.84 -7.39
N ARG A 2 -11.94 -14.24 -6.11
CA ARG A 2 -12.78 -13.58 -5.09
C ARG A 2 -12.17 -12.25 -4.72
N ALA A 3 -12.95 -11.16 -4.73
CA ALA A 3 -12.51 -9.79 -4.41
C ALA A 3 -13.21 -9.30 -3.13
N PRO A 4 -12.79 -9.81 -1.95
CA PRO A 4 -13.50 -9.58 -0.69
C PRO A 4 -13.56 -8.11 -0.25
N HIS A 5 -12.64 -7.26 -0.73
CA HIS A 5 -12.60 -5.85 -0.35
C HIS A 5 -13.28 -4.91 -1.36
N LEU A 6 -13.71 -5.42 -2.53
CA LEU A 6 -14.26 -4.57 -3.59
C LEU A 6 -15.52 -3.82 -3.15
N ASP A 7 -16.45 -4.50 -2.46
CA ASP A 7 -17.69 -3.86 -1.98
C ASP A 7 -17.39 -2.75 -0.96
N GLN A 8 -16.42 -2.97 -0.08
CA GLN A 8 -15.94 -1.95 0.87
C GLN A 8 -15.36 -0.73 0.14
N VAL A 9 -14.56 -0.95 -0.90
CA VAL A 9 -13.96 0.12 -1.72
C VAL A 9 -15.03 0.93 -2.44
N LEU A 10 -16.01 0.26 -3.04
CA LEU A 10 -17.13 0.92 -3.72
C LEU A 10 -17.99 1.73 -2.75
N ALA A 11 -18.27 1.18 -1.58
CA ALA A 11 -19.00 1.88 -0.52
C ALA A 11 -18.23 3.14 -0.06
N TYR A 12 -16.93 2.99 0.23
CA TYR A 12 -16.06 4.11 0.60
C TYR A 12 -16.04 5.20 -0.47
N ALA A 13 -15.84 4.81 -1.75
CA ALA A 13 -15.78 5.78 -2.85
C ALA A 13 -17.10 6.54 -3.02
N ARG A 14 -18.25 5.86 -2.95
CA ARG A 14 -19.57 6.49 -3.08
C ARG A 14 -19.86 7.44 -1.93
N THR A 15 -19.65 7.02 -0.70
CA THR A 15 -19.91 7.83 0.49
C THR A 15 -19.00 9.07 0.50
N THR A 16 -17.69 8.88 0.25
CA THR A 16 -16.72 9.98 0.25
C THR A 16 -16.96 10.97 -0.90
N ALA A 17 -17.36 10.49 -2.08
CA ALA A 17 -17.64 11.35 -3.24
C ALA A 17 -18.83 12.28 -3.02
N ALA A 18 -19.80 11.89 -2.17
CA ALA A 18 -21.03 12.62 -1.86
C ALA A 18 -20.91 13.53 -0.63
N ASP A 19 -19.90 13.35 0.22
CA ASP A 19 -19.77 14.06 1.50
C ASP A 19 -19.03 15.39 1.31
N GLU A 20 -19.77 16.50 1.39
CA GLU A 20 -19.22 17.86 1.28
C GLU A 20 -18.31 18.26 2.46
N GLY A 21 -18.38 17.58 3.59
CA GLY A 21 -17.52 17.79 4.74
C GLY A 21 -16.10 17.24 4.57
N ILE A 22 -15.87 16.44 3.52
CA ILE A 22 -14.56 15.85 3.22
C ILE A 22 -13.75 16.78 2.30
N CYS A 23 -12.42 16.76 2.48
CA CYS A 23 -11.48 17.49 1.63
C CYS A 23 -11.79 17.28 0.14
N GLU A 24 -11.86 18.38 -0.60
CA GLU A 24 -12.24 18.40 -2.02
C GLU A 24 -11.39 17.43 -2.86
N LEU A 25 -10.07 17.41 -2.67
CA LEU A 25 -9.18 16.52 -3.43
C LEU A 25 -9.49 15.04 -3.18
N THR A 26 -9.84 14.67 -1.96
CA THR A 26 -10.26 13.30 -1.63
C THR A 26 -11.57 12.94 -2.31
N ARG A 27 -12.54 13.86 -2.28
CA ARG A 27 -13.82 13.72 -2.94
C ARG A 27 -13.68 13.60 -4.45
N LEU A 28 -12.88 14.47 -5.08
CA LEU A 28 -12.57 14.41 -6.51
C LEU A 28 -11.85 13.10 -6.91
N GLY A 29 -10.95 12.61 -6.07
CA GLY A 29 -10.32 11.30 -6.26
C GLY A 29 -11.33 10.16 -6.29
N CYS A 30 -12.30 10.16 -5.37
CA CYS A 30 -13.38 9.17 -5.32
C CYS A 30 -14.35 9.31 -6.51
N GLN A 31 -14.69 10.53 -6.91
CA GLN A 31 -15.51 10.78 -8.10
C GLN A 31 -14.82 10.28 -9.37
N ARG A 32 -13.50 10.51 -9.50
CA ARG A 32 -12.73 9.96 -10.62
C ARG A 32 -12.77 8.43 -10.61
N PHE A 33 -12.54 7.79 -9.46
CA PHE A 33 -12.59 6.33 -9.32
C PHE A 33 -13.92 5.76 -9.83
N LEU A 34 -15.05 6.36 -9.44
CA LEU A 34 -16.39 5.94 -9.87
C LEU A 34 -16.61 6.14 -11.38
N ARG A 35 -16.17 7.27 -11.94
CA ARG A 35 -16.23 7.52 -13.40
C ARG A 35 -15.40 6.52 -14.19
N ASP A 36 -14.23 6.15 -13.66
CA ASP A 36 -13.31 5.22 -14.32
C ASP A 36 -13.87 3.79 -14.39
N LEU A 37 -14.79 3.42 -13.49
CA LEU A 37 -15.52 2.15 -13.57
C LEU A 37 -16.49 2.07 -14.75
N GLU A 38 -17.00 3.23 -15.19
CA GLU A 38 -17.95 3.33 -16.29
C GLU A 38 -17.28 3.62 -17.64
N ASP A 39 -15.99 3.98 -17.62
CA ASP A 39 -15.23 4.35 -18.82
C ASP A 39 -14.69 3.09 -19.51
N PRO A 40 -15.13 2.81 -20.78
CA PRO A 40 -14.72 1.60 -21.49
C PRO A 40 -13.22 1.51 -21.81
N ARG A 41 -12.48 2.60 -21.65
CA ARG A 41 -11.02 2.60 -21.82
C ARG A 41 -10.28 1.87 -20.70
N PHE A 42 -10.95 1.66 -19.57
CA PHE A 42 -10.35 1.07 -18.38
C PHE A 42 -11.09 -0.19 -17.95
N VAL A 43 -10.35 -1.06 -17.29
CA VAL A 43 -10.90 -2.24 -16.63
C VAL A 43 -10.36 -2.28 -15.21
N LEU A 44 -11.25 -2.46 -14.24
CA LEU A 44 -10.85 -2.71 -12.86
C LEU A 44 -10.53 -4.21 -12.69
N ASP A 45 -9.27 -4.53 -12.46
CA ASP A 45 -8.82 -5.87 -12.11
C ASP A 45 -8.49 -5.93 -10.61
N PRO A 46 -9.26 -6.66 -9.80
CA PRO A 46 -9.04 -6.74 -8.37
C PRO A 46 -7.84 -7.63 -7.97
N ALA A 47 -7.23 -8.36 -8.90
CA ALA A 47 -6.22 -9.37 -8.59
C ALA A 47 -4.99 -8.76 -7.88
N LEU A 48 -4.41 -7.70 -8.42
CA LEU A 48 -3.26 -7.03 -7.82
C LEU A 48 -3.60 -6.32 -6.50
N PRO A 49 -4.67 -5.51 -6.40
CA PRO A 49 -5.08 -4.91 -5.13
C PRO A 49 -5.29 -5.94 -4.02
N GLU A 50 -6.03 -7.00 -4.28
CA GLU A 50 -6.29 -8.07 -3.28
C GLU A 50 -5.02 -8.78 -2.85
N PHE A 51 -4.10 -9.04 -3.79
CA PHE A 51 -2.79 -9.58 -3.45
C PHE A 51 -2.01 -8.63 -2.53
N CYS A 52 -1.94 -7.34 -2.87
CA CYS A 52 -1.23 -6.34 -2.06
C CYS A 52 -1.84 -6.22 -0.65
N ILE A 53 -3.17 -6.15 -0.54
CA ILE A 53 -3.88 -6.13 0.75
C ILE A 53 -3.54 -7.39 1.55
N GLY A 54 -3.56 -8.55 0.92
CA GLY A 54 -3.22 -9.82 1.56
C GLY A 54 -1.78 -9.85 2.10
N ILE A 55 -0.81 -9.36 1.33
CA ILE A 55 0.59 -9.24 1.77
C ILE A 55 0.71 -8.25 2.93
N MET A 56 0.15 -7.06 2.80
CA MET A 56 0.23 -6.02 3.83
C MET A 56 -0.36 -6.49 5.17
N THR A 57 -1.53 -7.13 5.14
CA THR A 57 -2.24 -7.51 6.38
C THR A 57 -1.76 -8.81 7.02
N LYS A 58 -1.17 -9.72 6.25
CA LYS A 58 -0.71 -11.03 6.75
C LYS A 58 0.77 -11.08 7.09
N LEU A 59 1.60 -10.30 6.39
CA LEU A 59 3.05 -10.37 6.54
C LEU A 59 3.63 -9.18 7.29
N PHE A 60 3.02 -8.01 7.24
CA PHE A 60 3.55 -6.83 7.90
C PHE A 60 2.98 -6.65 9.31
N ALA A 61 3.82 -6.15 10.21
CA ALA A 61 3.46 -5.79 11.57
C ALA A 61 3.98 -4.39 11.90
N PHE A 62 3.32 -3.71 12.81
CA PHE A 62 3.77 -2.41 13.31
C PHE A 62 5.11 -2.55 14.04
N MET A 63 6.08 -1.74 13.67
CA MET A 63 7.38 -1.67 14.34
C MET A 63 7.27 -0.93 15.68
N GLN A 64 6.39 0.05 15.77
CA GLN A 64 6.19 0.94 16.91
C GLN A 64 4.81 1.58 16.88
N GLY A 65 4.48 2.33 17.90
CA GLY A 65 3.23 3.07 18.03
C GLY A 65 2.30 2.47 19.09
N GLU A 66 1.25 3.20 19.38
CA GLU A 66 0.20 2.83 20.30
C GLU A 66 -1.15 3.30 19.79
N ARG A 67 -2.21 2.67 20.21
CA ARG A 67 -3.59 3.11 19.95
C ARG A 67 -3.94 4.29 20.85
N LEU A 68 -5.07 4.95 20.59
CA LEU A 68 -5.55 6.06 21.43
C LEU A 68 -5.82 5.67 22.88
N ASP A 69 -6.08 4.41 23.14
CA ASP A 69 -6.27 3.84 24.48
C ASP A 69 -4.94 3.44 25.16
N GLY A 70 -3.80 3.76 24.56
CA GLY A 70 -2.47 3.43 25.05
C GLY A 70 -2.02 1.99 24.75
N THR A 71 -2.82 1.18 24.05
CA THR A 71 -2.44 -0.20 23.71
C THR A 71 -1.27 -0.22 22.73
N PRO A 72 -0.13 -0.90 23.05
CA PRO A 72 1.01 -0.98 22.15
C PRO A 72 0.66 -1.68 20.83
N LEU A 73 1.12 -1.11 19.72
CA LEU A 73 0.94 -1.69 18.38
C LEU A 73 2.12 -2.55 17.93
N ARG A 74 3.30 -2.40 18.56
CA ARG A 74 4.50 -3.13 18.15
C ARG A 74 4.26 -4.64 18.08
N GLY A 75 4.58 -5.24 16.93
CA GLY A 75 4.41 -6.67 16.68
C GLY A 75 3.00 -7.09 16.30
N LYS A 76 1.98 -6.22 16.41
CA LYS A 76 0.64 -6.51 15.90
C LYS A 76 0.62 -6.40 14.38
N LEU A 77 -0.12 -7.28 13.71
CA LEU A 77 -0.25 -7.25 12.26
C LEU A 77 -0.82 -5.90 11.79
N PHE A 78 -0.42 -5.52 10.58
CA PHE A 78 -0.79 -4.24 10.00
C PHE A 78 -2.28 -4.22 9.67
N GLU A 79 -3.02 -3.37 10.35
CA GLU A 79 -4.44 -3.15 10.13
C GLU A 79 -4.64 -2.02 9.12
N LEU A 80 -5.26 -2.32 7.98
CA LEU A 80 -5.57 -1.33 6.98
C LEU A 80 -6.87 -0.59 7.30
N MET A 81 -6.80 0.73 7.32
CA MET A 81 -8.00 1.59 7.39
C MET A 81 -8.72 1.59 6.03
N PRO A 82 -10.02 1.94 5.97
CA PRO A 82 -10.78 1.96 4.72
C PRO A 82 -10.12 2.77 3.60
N TRP A 83 -9.48 3.89 3.91
CA TRP A 83 -8.77 4.70 2.92
C TRP A 83 -7.52 4.02 2.36
N HIS A 84 -6.80 3.20 3.15
CA HIS A 84 -5.67 2.41 2.66
C HIS A 84 -6.13 1.39 1.61
N VAL A 85 -7.24 0.70 1.90
CA VAL A 85 -7.84 -0.29 1.00
C VAL A 85 -8.29 0.38 -0.29
N TYR A 86 -8.98 1.54 -0.18
CA TYR A 86 -9.38 2.35 -1.32
C TYR A 86 -8.17 2.81 -2.16
N CYS A 87 -7.13 3.38 -1.53
CA CYS A 87 -5.93 3.82 -2.25
C CYS A 87 -5.23 2.66 -2.98
N THR A 88 -5.16 1.48 -2.36
CA THR A 88 -4.60 0.28 -3.01
C THR A 88 -5.36 -0.07 -4.28
N TYR A 89 -6.69 -0.06 -4.25
CA TYR A 89 -7.51 -0.30 -5.43
C TYR A 89 -7.40 0.82 -6.47
N ALA A 90 -7.41 2.08 -6.03
CA ALA A 90 -7.32 3.22 -6.93
C ALA A 90 -5.99 3.27 -7.70
N VAL A 91 -4.88 2.90 -7.05
CA VAL A 91 -3.54 2.92 -7.66
C VAL A 91 -3.26 1.66 -8.48
N CYS A 92 -3.65 0.49 -7.97
CA CYS A 92 -3.23 -0.79 -8.51
C CYS A 92 -4.28 -1.49 -9.37
N GLY A 93 -5.58 -1.14 -9.21
CA GLY A 93 -6.67 -1.91 -9.79
C GLY A 93 -6.98 -1.59 -11.24
N PHE A 94 -6.80 -0.35 -11.67
CA PHE A 94 -7.16 0.03 -13.04
C PHE A 94 -6.07 -0.31 -14.05
N GLN A 95 -6.49 -0.90 -15.15
CA GLN A 95 -5.69 -1.23 -16.32
C GLN A 95 -6.31 -0.61 -17.58
N TRP A 96 -5.49 -0.32 -18.57
CA TRP A 96 -5.97 0.00 -19.92
C TRP A 96 -6.66 -1.23 -20.52
N ALA A 97 -7.85 -1.04 -21.11
CA ALA A 97 -8.65 -2.14 -21.64
C ALA A 97 -7.96 -2.88 -22.79
N ASP A 98 -7.21 -2.15 -23.61
CA ASP A 98 -6.50 -2.64 -24.82
C ASP A 98 -5.21 -3.38 -24.46
N THR A 99 -4.35 -2.77 -23.65
CA THR A 99 -2.99 -3.26 -23.37
C THR A 99 -2.88 -4.09 -22.09
N ARG A 100 -3.87 -4.00 -21.21
CA ARG A 100 -3.84 -4.57 -19.85
C ARG A 100 -2.66 -4.06 -19.01
N LEU A 101 -2.01 -3.00 -19.44
CA LEU A 101 -1.02 -2.31 -18.63
C LEU A 101 -1.70 -1.50 -17.53
N ARG A 102 -1.03 -1.39 -16.40
CA ARG A 102 -1.51 -0.57 -15.28
C ARG A 102 -1.71 0.88 -15.73
N ARG A 103 -2.86 1.47 -15.39
CA ARG A 103 -3.21 2.83 -15.77
C ARG A 103 -2.30 3.86 -15.11
N PHE A 104 -2.06 3.72 -13.80
CA PHE A 104 -1.28 4.69 -13.04
C PHE A 104 0.15 4.21 -12.84
N THR A 105 1.11 5.06 -13.19
CA THR A 105 2.55 4.88 -12.98
C THR A 105 3.05 5.70 -11.80
N GLU A 106 2.30 6.72 -11.42
CA GLU A 106 2.57 7.62 -10.32
C GLU A 106 1.34 7.79 -9.43
N ALA A 107 1.55 7.97 -8.14
CA ALA A 107 0.51 8.24 -7.17
C ALA A 107 1.03 9.17 -6.06
N ASP A 108 0.34 10.29 -5.89
CA ASP A 108 0.61 11.22 -4.80
C ASP A 108 -0.38 10.98 -3.65
N ILE A 109 0.13 10.64 -2.47
CA ILE A 109 -0.69 10.37 -1.29
C ILE A 109 -0.43 11.45 -0.24
N PHE A 110 -1.37 12.37 -0.13
CA PHE A 110 -1.37 13.41 0.90
C PHE A 110 -2.19 12.94 2.10
N ALA A 111 -1.52 12.68 3.21
CA ALA A 111 -2.17 12.26 4.44
C ALA A 111 -1.52 12.97 5.64
N PRO A 112 -2.27 13.27 6.72
CA PRO A 112 -1.76 13.89 7.92
C PRO A 112 -0.62 13.08 8.56
N ARG A 113 0.08 13.70 9.51
CA ARG A 113 1.04 12.98 10.34
C ARG A 113 0.34 11.92 11.18
N LYS A 114 1.03 10.82 11.52
CA LYS A 114 0.52 9.71 12.34
C LYS A 114 -0.59 8.87 11.70
N THR A 115 -0.78 8.95 10.37
CA THR A 115 -1.73 8.13 9.63
C THR A 115 -1.09 6.87 9.02
N VAL A 116 0.10 6.51 9.46
CA VAL A 116 0.83 5.29 9.03
C VAL A 116 1.19 5.28 7.52
N LYS A 117 1.14 6.44 6.85
CA LYS A 117 1.35 6.55 5.39
C LYS A 117 2.69 5.96 4.91
N THR A 118 3.79 6.21 5.63
CA THR A 118 5.12 5.66 5.27
C THR A 118 5.10 4.13 5.29
N CYS A 119 4.61 3.54 6.38
CA CYS A 119 4.50 2.08 6.48
C CYS A 119 3.58 1.49 5.41
N PHE A 120 2.48 2.17 5.10
CA PHE A 120 1.56 1.76 4.04
C PHE A 120 2.24 1.80 2.68
N SER A 121 2.94 2.89 2.34
CA SER A 121 3.61 3.03 1.04
C SER A 121 4.71 2.00 0.84
N GLU A 122 5.56 1.77 1.84
CA GLU A 122 6.63 0.78 1.80
C GLU A 122 6.06 -0.65 1.66
N ALA A 123 5.05 -1.00 2.46
CA ALA A 123 4.42 -2.31 2.39
C ALA A 123 3.71 -2.55 1.04
N LEU A 124 3.07 -1.51 0.46
CA LEU A 124 2.44 -1.57 -0.84
C LEU A 124 3.47 -1.78 -1.96
N LEU A 125 4.55 -0.99 -1.95
CA LEU A 125 5.63 -1.11 -2.94
C LEU A 125 6.29 -2.49 -2.88
N PHE A 126 6.58 -2.98 -1.68
CA PHE A 126 7.11 -4.33 -1.49
C PHE A 126 6.16 -5.40 -2.06
N ALA A 127 4.85 -5.31 -1.77
CA ALA A 127 3.87 -6.24 -2.31
C ALA A 127 3.80 -6.18 -3.84
N MET A 128 3.89 -5.00 -4.43
CA MET A 128 3.93 -4.83 -5.88
C MET A 128 5.20 -5.45 -6.49
N CYS A 129 6.36 -5.30 -5.85
CA CYS A 129 7.61 -5.96 -6.29
C CYS A 129 7.44 -7.48 -6.31
N LEU A 130 6.81 -8.06 -5.29
CA LEU A 130 6.52 -9.50 -5.25
C LEU A 130 5.54 -9.94 -6.35
N TRP A 131 4.50 -9.14 -6.62
CA TRP A 131 3.54 -9.47 -7.69
C TRP A 131 4.18 -9.57 -9.05
N TYR A 132 5.00 -8.59 -9.40
CA TYR A 132 5.60 -8.54 -10.73
C TYR A 132 6.71 -9.58 -10.94
N LYS A 133 7.24 -10.19 -9.87
CA LYS A 133 8.25 -11.28 -9.92
C LYS A 133 9.41 -11.01 -10.90
N ARG A 134 9.76 -9.76 -11.11
CA ARG A 134 10.83 -9.38 -12.03
C ARG A 134 12.17 -9.47 -11.30
N SER A 135 13.10 -10.24 -11.88
CA SER A 135 14.49 -10.25 -11.42
C SER A 135 15.05 -8.82 -11.45
N GLY A 136 15.68 -8.40 -10.36
CA GLY A 136 16.28 -7.07 -10.25
C GLY A 136 15.28 -5.94 -9.97
N ALA A 137 14.04 -6.23 -9.54
CA ALA A 137 13.14 -5.19 -9.05
C ALA A 137 13.82 -4.41 -7.90
N LYS A 138 13.78 -3.07 -7.99
CA LYS A 138 14.40 -2.19 -7.00
C LYS A 138 13.36 -1.26 -6.44
N GLU A 139 13.23 -1.27 -5.13
CA GLU A 139 12.50 -0.25 -4.38
C GLU A 139 13.48 0.85 -3.97
N LYS A 140 13.09 2.11 -4.14
CA LYS A 140 13.90 3.26 -3.76
C LYS A 140 13.06 4.23 -2.96
N THR A 141 13.49 4.53 -1.74
CA THR A 141 12.93 5.58 -0.91
C THR A 141 13.76 6.85 -1.09
N VAL A 142 13.11 7.94 -1.46
CA VAL A 142 13.73 9.26 -1.60
C VAL A 142 13.08 10.22 -0.61
N ALA A 143 13.88 10.95 0.14
CA ALA A 143 13.39 11.89 1.14
C ALA A 143 14.30 13.13 1.22
N GLY A 144 13.80 14.21 1.82
CA GLY A 144 14.56 15.45 2.01
C GLY A 144 15.74 15.33 2.99
N SER A 145 15.80 14.25 3.78
CA SER A 145 16.92 13.93 4.65
C SER A 145 17.12 12.43 4.79
N MET A 146 18.36 12.01 5.08
CA MET A 146 18.69 10.60 5.35
C MET A 146 17.81 10.02 6.47
N LYS A 147 17.57 10.77 7.54
CA LYS A 147 16.73 10.31 8.66
C LYS A 147 15.31 9.96 8.22
N GLN A 148 14.70 10.79 7.37
CA GLN A 148 13.36 10.51 6.84
C GLN A 148 13.33 9.29 5.91
N GLY A 149 14.34 9.15 5.04
CA GLY A 149 14.45 7.98 4.16
C GLY A 149 14.64 6.68 4.93
N MET A 150 15.39 6.73 6.03
CA MET A 150 15.64 5.56 6.88
C MET A 150 14.39 5.05 7.59
N GLU A 151 13.39 5.88 7.89
CA GLU A 151 12.16 5.45 8.58
C GLU A 151 11.42 4.34 7.80
N GLY A 152 11.29 4.51 6.47
CA GLY A 152 10.69 3.49 5.60
C GLY A 152 11.53 2.21 5.54
N PHE A 153 12.84 2.37 5.34
CA PHE A 153 13.76 1.23 5.30
C PHE A 153 13.78 0.43 6.61
N GLU A 154 13.79 1.10 7.76
CA GLU A 154 13.73 0.44 9.08
C GLU A 154 12.44 -0.35 9.27
N PHE A 155 11.32 0.17 8.79
CA PHE A 155 10.05 -0.57 8.83
C PHE A 155 10.10 -1.84 7.98
N LEU A 156 10.64 -1.77 6.76
CA LEU A 156 10.85 -2.96 5.92
C LEU A 156 11.80 -3.95 6.58
N LYS A 157 12.97 -3.48 7.02
CA LYS A 157 13.98 -4.30 7.70
C LYS A 157 13.39 -5.02 8.90
N TYR A 158 12.66 -4.31 9.77
CA TYR A 158 11.99 -4.90 10.92
C TYR A 158 11.10 -6.08 10.51
N ASN A 159 10.28 -5.91 9.49
CA ASN A 159 9.36 -6.96 9.03
C ASN A 159 10.10 -8.12 8.36
N LEU A 160 11.13 -7.86 7.56
CA LEU A 160 11.93 -8.91 6.93
C LEU A 160 12.68 -9.76 7.96
N VAL A 161 13.24 -9.11 9.00
CA VAL A 161 13.89 -9.83 10.12
C VAL A 161 12.85 -10.67 10.89
N ARG A 162 11.68 -10.10 11.18
CA ARG A 162 10.58 -10.81 11.86
C ARG A 162 10.10 -12.04 11.08
N LEU A 163 10.13 -11.98 9.76
CA LEU A 163 9.76 -13.08 8.86
C LEU A 163 10.89 -14.08 8.62
N GLY A 164 12.10 -13.85 9.19
CA GLY A 164 13.26 -14.68 8.94
C GLY A 164 13.90 -14.52 7.56
N LEU A 165 13.50 -13.48 6.82
CA LEU A 165 14.00 -13.18 5.47
C LEU A 165 15.27 -12.30 5.48
N ALA A 166 15.63 -11.72 6.61
CA ALA A 166 16.84 -10.95 6.81
C ALA A 166 17.47 -11.26 8.18
N ALA A 167 18.79 -11.14 8.28
CA ALA A 167 19.48 -11.26 9.56
C ALA A 167 19.24 -10.02 10.43
N PRO A 168 19.07 -10.17 11.77
CA PRO A 168 18.78 -9.06 12.68
C PRO A 168 19.90 -8.01 12.74
N ASP A 169 21.15 -8.43 12.65
CA ASP A 169 22.33 -7.55 12.73
C ASP A 169 23.33 -7.93 11.65
N ASN A 170 23.33 -7.19 10.57
CA ASN A 170 24.39 -7.29 9.59
C ASN A 170 24.96 -5.92 9.26
N PRO A 171 25.96 -5.45 10.01
CA PRO A 171 26.64 -4.19 9.74
C PRO A 171 27.38 -4.17 8.39
N ALA A 172 27.55 -5.32 7.74
CA ALA A 172 28.29 -5.48 6.49
C ALA A 172 27.43 -5.64 5.23
N GLY A 173 26.11 -5.47 5.32
CA GLY A 173 25.24 -5.43 4.13
C GLY A 173 25.23 -6.74 3.31
N VAL A 174 25.18 -7.90 3.97
CA VAL A 174 25.01 -9.18 3.27
C VAL A 174 23.65 -9.20 2.56
N PRO A 175 23.62 -9.53 1.25
CA PRO A 175 22.36 -9.56 0.51
C PRO A 175 21.37 -10.56 1.14
N LEU A 176 20.09 -10.19 1.11
CA LEU A 176 18.97 -11.10 1.39
C LEU A 176 19.23 -12.42 0.68
N ARG A 177 19.27 -13.53 1.41
CA ARG A 177 19.16 -14.85 0.78
C ARG A 177 17.75 -14.93 0.18
N MET A 178 17.67 -14.83 -1.13
CA MET A 178 16.47 -15.28 -1.82
C MET A 178 16.41 -16.80 -1.62
N LEU A 179 15.29 -17.25 -1.07
CA LEU A 179 14.94 -18.66 -1.06
C LEU A 179 14.67 -19.04 -2.52
N ASP A 180 15.48 -19.93 -3.06
CA ASP A 180 15.26 -20.59 -4.35
C ASP A 180 13.96 -21.41 -4.33
#